data_2e7892a963d2c96cf252bd8a88ca721e
#
_entry.id   2e7892a963d2c96cf252bd8a88ca721e
#
_cell.length_a   1.000
_cell.length_b   1.000
_cell.length_c   1.000
_cell.angle_alpha   90.00
_cell.angle_beta   90.00
_cell.angle_gamma   90.00
#
_symmetry.space_group_name_H-M   'P 1'
#
loop_
_entity.id
_entity.type
_entity.pdbx_description
1 polymer ?
#
loop_
_entity_poly.entity_id
_entity_poly.type
_entity_poly.pdbx_seq_one_letter_code
_entity_poly.pdbx_strand_id
1 'polypeptide(L)'
;MSTIQLLHGTDHIIEVPDINIGNPHNDYGRGFYCTRVEEMAREWACKKNTDGFVNVYDFDEDGLKVLNLLSGNHTVLNWIALLLQFRTFKLDSEVAVDARDYIIEHYSVDLSGYDIVVGYRADDSYFQYAESFVSNTLPLRSLNKALRLGKLGEQTVVISQRRSEERRVGKECRSRWS
;
A
#
# COMPACT_ATOMS: atom_id res chain seq x y z
N MET A 1 -13.58 -8.63 -20.52
CA MET A 1 -13.56 -7.58 -19.48
C MET A 1 -13.27 -8.26 -18.16
N SER A 2 -12.11 -8.00 -17.58
CA SER A 2 -11.72 -8.53 -16.27
C SER A 2 -12.06 -7.47 -15.22
N THR A 3 -13.17 -7.67 -14.52
CA THR A 3 -13.58 -6.76 -13.44
C THR A 3 -13.14 -7.33 -12.11
N ILE A 4 -12.45 -6.54 -11.31
CA ILE A 4 -12.08 -6.87 -9.94
C ILE A 4 -12.82 -6.00 -8.95
N GLN A 5 -13.06 -6.53 -7.76
CA GLN A 5 -13.64 -5.75 -6.67
C GLN A 5 -12.53 -5.20 -5.79
N LEU A 6 -12.52 -3.87 -5.61
CA LEU A 6 -11.63 -3.16 -4.72
C LEU A 6 -12.40 -2.51 -3.57
N LEU A 7 -11.84 -2.59 -2.37
CA LEU A 7 -12.42 -2.12 -1.14
C LEU A 7 -11.59 -0.97 -0.57
N HIS A 8 -12.24 0.12 -0.14
CA HIS A 8 -11.59 1.22 0.55
C HIS A 8 -12.34 1.57 1.83
N GLY A 9 -11.66 1.49 2.96
CA GLY A 9 -12.22 1.81 4.28
C GLY A 9 -11.94 3.25 4.68
N THR A 10 -12.98 4.00 5.06
CA THR A 10 -12.88 5.39 5.51
C THR A 10 -14.07 5.76 6.40
N ASP A 11 -14.05 6.95 6.99
CA ASP A 11 -15.11 7.49 7.85
C ASP A 11 -16.31 8.07 7.08
N HIS A 12 -16.25 8.09 5.74
CA HIS A 12 -17.33 8.61 4.89
C HIS A 12 -17.46 7.81 3.59
N ILE A 13 -18.55 8.09 2.87
CA ILE A 13 -18.81 7.50 1.58
C ILE A 13 -18.09 8.32 0.49
N ILE A 14 -17.27 7.64 -0.32
CA ILE A 14 -16.57 8.25 -1.46
C ILE A 14 -17.27 7.80 -2.74
N GLU A 15 -17.93 8.73 -3.43
CA GLU A 15 -18.64 8.42 -4.69
C GLU A 15 -17.70 8.27 -5.87
N VAL A 16 -16.74 9.17 -5.97
CA VAL A 16 -15.75 9.20 -7.04
C VAL A 16 -14.36 9.22 -6.38
N PRO A 17 -13.56 8.17 -6.57
CA PRO A 17 -12.19 8.17 -6.09
C PRO A 17 -11.36 9.29 -6.72
N ASP A 18 -10.66 10.06 -5.89
CA ASP A 18 -9.72 11.07 -6.35
C ASP A 18 -8.30 10.74 -5.85
N ILE A 19 -7.42 10.44 -6.79
CA ILE A 19 -6.02 10.11 -6.51
C ILE A 19 -5.22 11.30 -6.00
N ASN A 20 -5.65 12.54 -6.29
CA ASN A 20 -4.92 13.75 -5.94
C ASN A 20 -5.07 14.14 -4.46
N ILE A 21 -6.13 13.67 -3.80
CA ILE A 21 -6.37 13.92 -2.37
C ILE A 21 -5.45 13.08 -1.48
N GLY A 22 -4.89 11.99 -2.02
CA GLY A 22 -4.00 11.08 -1.30
C GLY A 22 -2.78 11.77 -0.70
N ASN A 23 -2.38 11.34 0.51
CA ASN A 23 -1.15 11.82 1.15
C ASN A 23 0.07 11.38 0.32
N PRO A 24 0.97 12.30 -0.10
CA PRO A 24 2.18 11.95 -0.86
C PRO A 24 3.19 11.13 -0.06
N HIS A 25 3.03 11.06 1.26
CA HIS A 25 3.90 10.30 2.16
C HIS A 25 3.30 8.95 2.58
N ASN A 26 2.36 8.41 1.82
CA ASN A 26 1.93 7.03 1.95
C ASN A 26 2.95 6.07 1.32
N ASP A 27 2.78 4.75 1.52
CA ASP A 27 3.74 3.70 1.14
C ASP A 27 4.18 3.74 -0.34
N TYR A 28 3.31 4.16 -1.23
CA TYR A 28 3.53 4.28 -2.69
C TYR A 28 3.28 5.71 -3.19
N GLY A 29 3.36 6.70 -2.30
CA GLY A 29 3.08 8.08 -2.62
C GLY A 29 1.59 8.38 -2.78
N ARG A 30 1.26 9.35 -3.64
CA ARG A 30 -0.13 9.71 -3.90
C ARG A 30 -0.84 8.63 -4.69
N GLY A 31 -2.09 8.37 -4.30
CA GLY A 31 -2.94 7.42 -4.98
C GLY A 31 -4.21 7.14 -4.20
N PHE A 32 -5.10 6.37 -4.79
CA PHE A 32 -6.28 5.85 -4.14
C PHE A 32 -6.00 4.42 -3.66
N TYR A 33 -5.93 4.26 -2.34
CA TYR A 33 -5.49 3.03 -1.67
C TYR A 33 -6.68 2.10 -1.43
N CYS A 34 -6.62 0.92 -2.01
CA CYS A 34 -7.61 -0.13 -1.91
C CYS A 34 -7.02 -1.45 -1.42
N THR A 35 -7.88 -2.38 -1.09
CA THR A 35 -7.54 -3.76 -0.80
C THR A 35 -8.61 -4.70 -1.37
N ARG A 36 -8.25 -5.98 -1.53
CA ARG A 36 -9.21 -7.06 -1.82
C ARG A 36 -9.64 -7.81 -0.56
N VAL A 37 -9.08 -7.44 0.59
CA VAL A 37 -9.33 -8.09 1.89
C VAL A 37 -10.31 -7.25 2.70
N GLU A 38 -11.51 -7.79 2.93
CA GLU A 38 -12.60 -7.07 3.60
C GLU A 38 -12.23 -6.68 5.04
N GLU A 39 -11.55 -7.55 5.77
CA GLU A 39 -11.11 -7.28 7.15
C GLU A 39 -10.18 -6.07 7.21
N MET A 40 -9.29 -5.93 6.23
CA MET A 40 -8.38 -4.79 6.16
C MET A 40 -9.13 -3.49 5.83
N ALA A 41 -10.10 -3.54 4.91
CA ALA A 41 -10.92 -2.38 4.61
C ALA A 41 -11.76 -1.96 5.82
N ARG A 42 -12.28 -2.91 6.60
CA ARG A 42 -12.99 -2.66 7.86
C ARG A 42 -12.09 -2.03 8.92
N GLU A 43 -10.86 -2.52 9.07
CA GLU A 43 -9.85 -1.93 9.95
C GLU A 43 -9.55 -0.46 9.60
N TRP A 44 -9.46 -0.16 8.30
CA TRP A 44 -9.27 1.23 7.85
C TRP A 44 -10.49 2.11 8.10
N ALA A 45 -11.71 1.56 7.95
CA ALA A 45 -12.95 2.26 8.18
C ALA A 45 -13.20 2.57 9.66
N CYS A 46 -12.93 1.60 10.53
CA CYS A 46 -13.29 1.66 11.95
C CYS A 46 -12.10 2.01 12.85
N LYS A 47 -11.38 3.08 12.53
CA LYS A 47 -10.26 3.57 13.36
C LYS A 47 -10.76 4.11 14.71
N LYS A 48 -10.08 3.75 15.79
CA LYS A 48 -10.33 4.28 17.16
C LYS A 48 -11.76 4.09 17.67
N ASN A 49 -12.37 2.92 17.37
CA ASN A 49 -13.75 2.61 17.80
C ASN A 49 -14.82 3.56 17.24
N THR A 50 -14.58 4.19 16.11
CA THR A 50 -15.58 4.95 15.37
C THR A 50 -16.21 4.07 14.27
N ASP A 51 -17.48 4.32 13.98
CA ASP A 51 -18.12 3.72 12.81
C ASP A 51 -17.55 4.30 11.52
N GLY A 52 -17.48 3.49 10.48
CA GLY A 52 -16.97 3.90 9.20
C GLY A 52 -17.65 3.16 8.05
N PHE A 53 -17.16 3.38 6.85
CA PHE A 53 -17.72 2.83 5.61
C PHE A 53 -16.65 2.04 4.87
N VAL A 54 -17.02 0.86 4.39
CA VAL A 54 -16.28 0.15 3.36
C VAL A 54 -16.89 0.50 2.02
N ASN A 55 -16.20 1.33 1.26
CA ASN A 55 -16.57 1.65 -0.11
C ASN A 55 -16.12 0.52 -1.01
N VAL A 56 -17.02 0.02 -1.85
CA VAL A 56 -16.78 -1.11 -2.75
C VAL A 56 -16.86 -0.61 -4.18
N TYR A 57 -15.82 -0.88 -4.96
CA TYR A 57 -15.71 -0.48 -6.36
C TYR A 57 -15.54 -1.71 -7.25
N ASP A 58 -16.33 -1.76 -8.32
CA ASP A 58 -16.07 -2.69 -9.41
C ASP A 58 -15.09 -2.01 -10.37
N PHE A 59 -13.90 -2.56 -10.48
CA PHE A 59 -12.78 -1.94 -11.20
C PHE A 59 -12.41 -2.78 -12.43
N ASP A 60 -12.40 -2.14 -13.60
CA ASP A 60 -11.97 -2.77 -14.85
C ASP A 60 -10.47 -2.60 -15.05
N GLU A 61 -9.75 -3.72 -15.07
CA GLU A 61 -8.30 -3.74 -15.27
C GLU A 61 -7.90 -3.73 -16.76
N ASP A 62 -8.84 -3.84 -17.70
CA ASP A 62 -8.52 -3.97 -19.13
C ASP A 62 -7.76 -2.73 -19.65
N GLY A 63 -6.57 -2.98 -20.18
CA GLY A 63 -5.71 -1.95 -20.75
C GLY A 63 -4.93 -1.11 -19.74
N LEU A 64 -4.98 -1.46 -18.44
CA LEU A 64 -4.17 -0.82 -17.41
C LEU A 64 -2.81 -1.51 -17.24
N LYS A 65 -1.80 -0.70 -16.93
CA LYS A 65 -0.46 -1.18 -16.62
C LYS A 65 -0.33 -1.38 -15.11
N VAL A 66 -0.25 -2.64 -14.71
CA VAL A 66 -0.16 -3.03 -13.30
C VAL A 66 1.28 -3.38 -12.94
N LEU A 67 1.83 -2.69 -11.94
CA LEU A 67 3.06 -3.07 -11.26
C LEU A 67 2.69 -3.99 -10.09
N ASN A 68 3.06 -5.27 -10.17
CA ASN A 68 2.88 -6.19 -9.06
C ASN A 68 4.23 -6.50 -8.39
N LEU A 69 4.46 -5.91 -7.21
CA LEU A 69 5.68 -6.08 -6.42
C LEU A 69 5.74 -7.43 -5.68
N LEU A 70 4.62 -8.18 -5.66
CA LEU A 70 4.53 -9.48 -4.98
C LEU A 70 4.87 -10.65 -5.90
N SER A 71 5.05 -10.37 -7.18
CA SER A 71 5.30 -11.37 -8.22
C SER A 71 6.36 -10.92 -9.22
N GLY A 72 6.78 -11.85 -10.08
CA GLY A 72 7.77 -11.57 -11.12
C GLY A 72 9.19 -11.43 -10.58
N ASN A 73 9.94 -10.47 -11.12
CA ASN A 73 11.35 -10.25 -10.79
C ASN A 73 11.56 -9.28 -9.61
N HIS A 74 10.47 -8.87 -8.95
CA HIS A 74 10.56 -7.95 -7.82
C HIS A 74 10.88 -8.70 -6.52
N THR A 75 11.65 -8.04 -5.67
CA THR A 75 12.02 -8.52 -4.35
C THR A 75 11.50 -7.57 -3.28
N VAL A 76 11.60 -7.97 -2.02
CA VAL A 76 11.27 -7.08 -0.90
C VAL A 76 12.07 -5.78 -0.92
N LEU A 77 13.26 -5.77 -1.52
CA LEU A 77 14.09 -4.56 -1.62
C LEU A 77 13.48 -3.51 -2.55
N ASN A 78 12.74 -3.91 -3.59
CA ASN A 78 11.98 -2.98 -4.43
C ASN A 78 10.87 -2.29 -3.62
N TRP A 79 10.16 -3.03 -2.76
CA TRP A 79 9.18 -2.46 -1.85
C TRP A 79 9.80 -1.51 -0.82
N ILE A 80 10.95 -1.90 -0.21
CA ILE A 80 11.69 -1.03 0.71
C ILE A 80 12.16 0.24 0.00
N ALA A 81 12.66 0.15 -1.24
CA ALA A 81 13.08 1.30 -2.02
C ALA A 81 11.94 2.32 -2.21
N LEU A 82 10.72 1.86 -2.48
CA LEU A 82 9.55 2.73 -2.57
C LEU A 82 9.19 3.34 -1.22
N LEU A 83 9.21 2.56 -0.13
CA LEU A 83 9.00 3.12 1.20
C LEU A 83 10.01 4.22 1.54
N LEU A 84 11.29 4.01 1.22
CA LEU A 84 12.36 4.99 1.45
C LEU A 84 12.18 6.28 0.64
N GLN A 85 11.52 6.21 -0.51
CA GLN A 85 11.22 7.39 -1.33
C GLN A 85 10.04 8.20 -0.81
N PHE A 86 9.02 7.55 -0.25
CA PHE A 86 7.76 8.21 0.10
C PHE A 86 7.55 8.40 1.60
N ARG A 87 8.08 7.50 2.44
CA ARG A 87 7.93 7.55 3.89
C ARG A 87 9.16 8.15 4.57
N THR A 88 8.97 8.71 5.75
CA THR A 88 10.08 9.23 6.57
C THR A 88 10.64 8.13 7.44
N PHE A 89 11.91 7.80 7.24
CA PHE A 89 12.67 6.85 8.05
C PHE A 89 13.55 7.57 9.04
N LYS A 90 13.74 6.98 10.23
CA LYS A 90 14.76 7.40 11.18
C LYS A 90 16.09 6.79 10.78
N LEU A 91 17.01 7.63 10.31
CA LEU A 91 18.33 7.23 9.85
C LEU A 91 19.38 7.79 10.81
N ASP A 92 19.59 7.10 11.93
CA ASP A 92 20.39 7.58 13.06
C ASP A 92 21.90 7.26 12.94
N SER A 93 22.33 6.71 11.81
CA SER A 93 23.73 6.34 11.57
C SER A 93 24.14 6.52 10.11
N GLU A 94 25.44 6.70 9.85
CA GLU A 94 25.98 6.74 8.50
C GLU A 94 25.66 5.45 7.73
N VAL A 95 25.74 4.30 8.40
CA VAL A 95 25.39 2.99 7.80
C VAL A 95 23.93 2.95 7.34
N ALA A 96 23.00 3.54 8.09
CA ALA A 96 21.58 3.59 7.68
C ALA A 96 21.40 4.53 6.48
N VAL A 97 22.13 5.63 6.42
CA VAL A 97 22.12 6.55 5.26
C VAL A 97 22.68 5.86 4.03
N ASP A 98 23.83 5.21 4.13
CA ASP A 98 24.45 4.45 3.04
C ASP A 98 23.55 3.32 2.54
N ALA A 99 22.92 2.60 3.47
CA ALA A 99 21.97 1.54 3.13
C ALA A 99 20.75 2.08 2.37
N ARG A 100 20.15 3.21 2.81
CA ARG A 100 19.08 3.89 2.10
C ARG A 100 19.51 4.24 0.67
N ASP A 101 20.66 4.90 0.51
CA ASP A 101 21.12 5.39 -0.79
C ASP A 101 21.41 4.21 -1.73
N TYR A 102 22.05 3.16 -1.24
CA TYR A 102 22.26 1.92 -1.99
C TYR A 102 20.97 1.25 -2.44
N ILE A 103 19.99 1.13 -1.53
CA ILE A 103 18.70 0.50 -1.84
C ILE A 103 17.94 1.32 -2.87
N ILE A 104 17.91 2.64 -2.75
CA ILE A 104 17.26 3.52 -3.71
C ILE A 104 17.94 3.41 -5.07
N GLU A 105 19.27 3.47 -5.12
CA GLU A 105 20.03 3.40 -6.38
C GLU A 105 19.80 2.10 -7.15
N HIS A 106 19.76 0.95 -6.44
CA HIS A 106 19.78 -0.36 -7.08
C HIS A 106 18.40 -1.04 -7.18
N TYR A 107 17.41 -0.62 -6.39
CA TYR A 107 16.13 -1.31 -6.29
C TYR A 107 14.91 -0.41 -6.52
N SER A 108 15.10 0.87 -6.84
CA SER A 108 13.99 1.77 -7.18
C SER A 108 13.23 1.26 -8.41
N VAL A 109 11.93 1.52 -8.39
CA VAL A 109 11.03 1.24 -9.50
C VAL A 109 10.37 2.56 -9.90
N ASP A 110 10.48 2.92 -11.18
CA ASP A 110 9.77 4.08 -11.71
C ASP A 110 8.27 3.77 -11.84
N LEU A 111 7.46 4.49 -11.08
CA LEU A 111 6.01 4.33 -11.07
C LEU A 111 5.31 5.08 -12.21
N SER A 112 5.99 6.03 -12.89
CA SER A 112 5.37 6.90 -13.90
C SER A 112 4.76 6.17 -15.10
N GLY A 113 5.22 4.93 -15.35
CA GLY A 113 4.73 4.08 -16.42
C GLY A 113 3.54 3.20 -16.08
N TYR A 114 3.05 3.24 -14.84
CA TYR A 114 2.00 2.35 -14.34
C TYR A 114 0.73 3.10 -13.95
N ASP A 115 -0.40 2.40 -13.99
CA ASP A 115 -1.70 2.90 -13.56
C ASP A 115 -2.05 2.38 -12.16
N ILE A 116 -1.55 1.18 -11.82
CA ILE A 116 -1.82 0.50 -10.56
C ILE A 116 -0.53 -0.06 -9.99
N VAL A 117 -0.40 0.00 -8.66
CA VAL A 117 0.63 -0.71 -7.90
C VAL A 117 -0.03 -1.70 -6.95
N VAL A 118 0.42 -2.94 -6.98
CA VAL A 118 0.05 -4.00 -6.02
C VAL A 118 1.26 -4.35 -5.19
N GLY A 119 1.13 -4.28 -3.87
CA GLY A 119 2.25 -4.55 -2.97
C GLY A 119 1.83 -4.73 -1.53
N TYR A 120 2.80 -4.89 -0.64
CA TYR A 120 2.56 -4.99 0.79
C TYR A 120 2.11 -3.67 1.38
N ARG A 121 1.22 -3.73 2.38
CA ARG A 121 0.89 -2.61 3.26
C ARG A 121 1.99 -2.47 4.31
N ALA A 122 2.54 -1.28 4.50
CA ALA A 122 3.40 -0.95 5.62
C ALA A 122 2.57 -0.34 6.76
N ASP A 123 1.88 -1.18 7.54
CA ASP A 123 1.35 -0.74 8.83
C ASP A 123 2.49 -0.46 9.83
N ASP A 124 2.16 0.05 11.01
CA ASP A 124 3.15 0.47 11.99
C ASP A 124 4.16 -0.63 12.33
N SER A 125 3.70 -1.89 12.45
CA SER A 125 4.56 -3.02 12.79
C SER A 125 5.53 -3.37 11.66
N TYR A 126 5.05 -3.37 10.43
CA TYR A 126 5.88 -3.72 9.27
C TYR A 126 6.78 -2.60 8.83
N PHE A 127 6.34 -1.36 9.05
CA PHE A 127 7.21 -0.21 8.87
C PHE A 127 8.40 -0.25 9.83
N GLN A 128 8.20 -0.66 11.09
CA GLN A 128 9.29 -0.90 12.04
C GLN A 128 10.27 -1.99 11.58
N TYR A 129 9.80 -3.06 10.94
CA TYR A 129 10.69 -4.06 10.36
C TYR A 129 11.53 -3.48 9.21
N ALA A 130 10.95 -2.64 8.37
CA ALA A 130 11.66 -1.94 7.31
C ALA A 130 12.73 -0.99 7.89
N GLU A 131 12.38 -0.21 8.91
CA GLU A 131 13.34 0.65 9.63
C GLU A 131 14.48 -0.15 10.27
N SER A 132 14.14 -1.26 10.94
CA SER A 132 15.13 -2.14 11.55
C SER A 132 16.08 -2.78 10.53
N PHE A 133 15.57 -3.10 9.35
CA PHE A 133 16.40 -3.60 8.26
C PHE A 133 17.37 -2.53 7.74
N VAL A 134 16.87 -1.33 7.44
CA VAL A 134 17.69 -0.21 6.93
C VAL A 134 18.73 0.23 7.97
N SER A 135 18.39 0.17 9.26
CA SER A 135 19.31 0.46 10.37
C SER A 135 20.27 -0.71 10.69
N ASN A 136 20.31 -1.75 9.84
CA ASN A 136 21.17 -2.92 9.99
C ASN A 136 20.97 -3.72 11.31
N THR A 137 19.81 -3.62 11.92
CA THR A 137 19.44 -4.37 13.13
C THR A 137 18.63 -5.63 12.83
N LEU A 138 18.06 -5.74 11.62
CA LEU A 138 17.30 -6.89 11.14
C LEU A 138 17.90 -7.43 9.82
N PRO A 139 18.37 -8.67 9.76
CA PRO A 139 18.86 -9.27 8.51
C PRO A 139 17.77 -9.42 7.45
N LEU A 140 18.10 -9.30 6.17
CA LEU A 140 17.19 -9.47 5.03
C LEU A 140 16.40 -10.80 5.08
N ARG A 141 17.05 -11.89 5.50
CA ARG A 141 16.39 -13.18 5.65
C ARG A 141 15.27 -13.16 6.69
N SER A 142 15.49 -12.45 7.79
CA SER A 142 14.49 -12.29 8.86
C SER A 142 13.35 -11.39 8.43
N LEU A 143 13.63 -10.30 7.72
CA LEU A 143 12.63 -9.44 7.10
C LEU A 143 11.74 -10.24 6.14
N ASN A 144 12.31 -10.97 5.20
CA ASN A 144 11.55 -11.83 4.26
C ASN A 144 10.68 -12.86 4.99
N LYS A 145 11.19 -13.45 6.08
CA LYS A 145 10.43 -14.40 6.89
C LYS A 145 9.27 -13.70 7.61
N ALA A 146 9.47 -12.53 8.21
CA ALA A 146 8.44 -11.75 8.89
C ALA A 146 7.32 -11.37 7.92
N LEU A 147 7.67 -10.90 6.72
CA LEU A 147 6.72 -10.52 5.67
C LEU A 147 5.87 -11.71 5.17
N ARG A 148 6.44 -12.92 5.13
CA ARG A 148 5.71 -14.13 4.71
C ARG A 148 4.85 -14.74 5.81
N LEU A 149 5.26 -14.64 7.07
CA LEU A 149 4.55 -15.21 8.22
C LEU A 149 3.44 -14.27 8.73
N GLY A 150 3.66 -12.98 8.63
CA GLY A 150 2.61 -12.01 8.87
C GLY A 150 1.58 -12.13 7.75
N LYS A 151 0.31 -12.16 8.08
CA LYS A 151 -0.77 -11.99 7.10
C LYS A 151 -0.79 -10.52 6.66
N LEU A 152 0.31 -10.08 6.06
CA LEU A 152 0.38 -8.76 5.45
C LEU A 152 -0.71 -8.65 4.41
N GLY A 153 -1.55 -7.69 4.62
CA GLY A 153 -2.53 -7.38 3.63
C GLY A 153 -1.83 -6.90 2.35
N GLU A 154 -2.28 -7.43 1.25
CA GLU A 154 -2.02 -6.88 -0.06
C GLU A 154 -2.84 -5.61 -0.22
N GLN A 155 -2.19 -4.52 -0.62
CA GLN A 155 -2.88 -3.31 -1.02
C GLN A 155 -2.71 -3.07 -2.51
N THR A 156 -3.76 -2.52 -3.11
CA THR A 156 -3.82 -2.10 -4.50
C THR A 156 -3.97 -0.58 -4.52
N VAL A 157 -3.06 0.10 -5.18
CA VAL A 157 -3.05 1.57 -5.22
C VAL A 157 -3.24 2.02 -6.65
N VAL A 158 -4.31 2.76 -6.92
CA VAL A 158 -4.55 3.41 -8.21
C VAL A 158 -3.80 4.72 -8.20
N ILE A 159 -2.81 4.87 -9.10
CA ILE A 159 -1.91 6.02 -9.18
C ILE A 159 -2.11 6.88 -10.43
N SER A 160 -2.93 6.45 -11.37
CA SER A 160 -3.27 7.25 -12.56
C SER A 160 -4.75 7.64 -12.60
N GLN A 161 -5.04 8.84 -13.12
CA GLN A 161 -6.41 9.34 -13.27
C GLN A 161 -7.20 8.70 -14.40
N ARG A 162 -6.56 7.87 -15.23
CA ARG A 162 -7.15 7.42 -16.50
C ARG A 162 -8.49 6.69 -16.36
N ARG A 163 -8.87 6.21 -15.14
CA ARG A 163 -10.13 5.51 -14.89
C ARG A 163 -10.65 5.60 -13.45
N SER A 164 -10.58 6.76 -12.80
CA SER A 164 -11.20 6.95 -11.48
C SER A 164 -12.74 7.01 -11.52
N GLU A 165 -13.37 6.85 -12.69
CA GLU A 165 -14.81 7.03 -12.89
C GLU A 165 -15.63 5.72 -12.78
N GLU A 166 -15.10 4.64 -12.19
CA GLU A 166 -15.80 3.36 -12.21
C GLU A 166 -16.73 3.13 -11.01
N ARG A 167 -17.75 2.36 -11.30
CA ARG A 167 -19.05 2.17 -10.63
C ARG A 167 -18.93 1.73 -9.17
N ARG A 168 -19.72 2.37 -8.32
CA ARG A 168 -19.81 2.17 -6.89
C ARG A 168 -20.93 1.24 -6.46
N VAL A 169 -20.64 0.40 -5.44
CA VAL A 169 -21.62 -0.19 -4.52
C VAL A 169 -21.16 0.07 -3.09
N GLY A 170 -21.87 0.89 -2.32
CA GLY A 170 -21.49 1.20 -0.93
C GLY A 170 -22.02 0.15 0.07
N LYS A 171 -21.20 -0.25 1.04
CA LYS A 171 -21.62 -1.03 2.22
C LYS A 171 -21.25 -0.27 3.49
N GLU A 172 -22.20 -0.11 4.42
CA GLU A 172 -21.92 0.38 5.77
C GLU A 172 -21.20 -0.69 6.58
N CYS A 173 -20.12 -0.31 7.27
CA CYS A 173 -19.49 -1.13 8.29
C CYS A 173 -19.71 -0.46 9.65
N ARG A 174 -20.44 -1.12 10.54
CA ARG A 174 -20.60 -0.69 11.92
C ARG A 174 -19.63 -1.47 12.79
N SER A 175 -18.79 -0.78 13.56
CA SER A 175 -17.97 -1.41 14.59
C SER A 175 -18.88 -1.84 15.74
N ARG A 176 -19.25 -3.12 15.81
CA ARG A 176 -19.82 -3.71 17.01
C ARG A 176 -18.72 -4.50 17.72
N TRP A 177 -18.18 -3.93 18.76
CA TRP A 177 -17.55 -4.69 19.83
C TRP A 177 -18.64 -4.92 20.89
N SER A 178 -19.12 -6.14 21.00
CA SER A 178 -19.84 -6.64 22.16
C SER A 178 -18.98 -7.67 22.86
#